data_5474df9bb53c593b36df63dedd94e92b
#
_entry.id   5474df9bb53c593b36df63dedd94e92b
#
_cell.length_a   1.000
_cell.length_b   1.000
_cell.length_c   1.000
_cell.angle_alpha   90.00
_cell.angle_beta   90.00
_cell.angle_gamma   90.00
#
_symmetry.space_group_name_H-M   'P 1'
#
loop_
_entity.id
_entity.type
_entity.pdbx_description
1 polymer ?
#
loop_
_entity_poly.entity_id
_entity_poly.type
_entity_poly.pdbx_seq_one_letter_code
_entity_poly.pdbx_strand_id
1 'polypeptide(L)'
;MKPRTKLEKRVTGLSGKLSAVTEVQKEWAKEHILFTHEAYRCKDELWCSECGGTWIDTSNSELGTTLLGDTTECPYCHHKLDVKVSRKRKVEEEKYMSILQTAGEFQIIRHILCCKYARKRNFDLNSRQDYIHYTFFEVVQEWITVEGKRTIMAKPMNMGSSGWIYSEPLSIKGEYGSYSWNYRGDLYAIWGWIYPRKKLLPELRKRGIGKRFPDVPPSKLVRDLLKGGNDAELCIKTGQTDMLKHMYKTGYYQLRYKPSFNICNRNRYIIRDASMWNDYISLLSYFHKDLHNAKYVCPKNLKAEHNRLLRKKNEIEARQRRERDRIKAIQKEKQLKEDIASFYNRMERFFGMKIKGDGIIIRPLESVTQFYKEGKAMHHCVYANRYYRRSECLIMTAIVGEKHVETIEVNLKSFQIVQSRAVCNGTSEYHDRIIRLVEKNMSLIKKRIA
;
A
#
# COMPACT_ATOMS: atom_id res chain seq x y z
N MET A 1 -17.05 -7.66 27.97
CA MET A 1 -16.62 -7.19 29.31
C MET A 1 -17.83 -6.68 30.10
N LYS A 2 -17.81 -6.75 31.45
CA LYS A 2 -18.85 -6.13 32.28
C LYS A 2 -18.74 -4.61 32.27
N PRO A 3 -19.84 -3.85 32.25
CA PRO A 3 -19.83 -2.39 32.25
C PRO A 3 -19.26 -1.84 33.56
N ARG A 4 -18.29 -0.91 33.49
CA ARG A 4 -17.58 -0.33 34.64
C ARG A 4 -18.05 1.10 34.95
N THR A 5 -18.22 1.92 33.92
CA THR A 5 -18.61 3.34 34.07
C THR A 5 -20.12 3.52 34.10
N LYS A 6 -20.60 4.67 34.62
CA LYS A 6 -22.02 5.05 34.54
C LYS A 6 -22.53 5.05 33.08
N LEU A 7 -21.73 5.54 32.15
CA LEU A 7 -22.07 5.58 30.73
C LEU A 7 -22.25 4.15 30.16
N GLU A 8 -21.29 3.25 30.42
CA GLU A 8 -21.35 1.86 29.97
C GLU A 8 -22.58 1.11 30.56
N LYS A 9 -22.87 1.30 31.84
CA LYS A 9 -24.07 0.73 32.46
C LYS A 9 -25.35 1.20 31.80
N ARG A 10 -25.44 2.52 31.50
CA ARG A 10 -26.58 3.11 30.80
C ARG A 10 -26.72 2.59 29.38
N VAL A 11 -25.61 2.53 28.59
CA VAL A 11 -25.58 1.96 27.26
C VAL A 11 -26.02 0.50 27.25
N THR A 12 -25.53 -0.33 28.20
CA THR A 12 -25.92 -1.74 28.31
C THR A 12 -27.44 -1.89 28.57
N GLY A 13 -27.98 -1.08 29.46
CA GLY A 13 -29.43 -1.11 29.77
C GLY A 13 -30.30 -0.65 28.58
N LEU A 14 -29.86 0.33 27.83
CA LEU A 14 -30.56 0.80 26.61
C LEU A 14 -30.41 -0.18 25.44
N SER A 15 -29.25 -0.81 25.29
CA SER A 15 -28.97 -1.79 24.23
C SER A 15 -29.94 -2.97 24.29
N GLY A 16 -30.25 -3.47 25.50
CA GLY A 16 -31.22 -4.57 25.71
C GLY A 16 -32.67 -4.18 25.36
N LYS A 17 -32.99 -2.89 25.25
CA LYS A 17 -34.31 -2.39 24.87
C LYS A 17 -34.47 -2.10 23.38
N LEU A 18 -33.41 -2.23 22.59
CA LEU A 18 -33.51 -2.02 21.15
C LEU A 18 -34.27 -3.17 20.49
N SER A 19 -35.16 -2.80 19.55
CA SER A 19 -35.86 -3.80 18.74
C SER A 19 -34.88 -4.62 17.89
N ALA A 20 -35.20 -5.88 17.66
CA ALA A 20 -34.47 -6.70 16.66
C ALA A 20 -34.51 -6.07 15.30
N VAL A 21 -33.63 -6.53 14.40
CA VAL A 21 -33.65 -6.16 12.97
C VAL A 21 -34.99 -6.61 12.39
N THR A 22 -35.73 -5.68 11.81
CA THR A 22 -37.09 -5.95 11.28
C THR A 22 -37.04 -6.68 9.94
N GLU A 23 -38.10 -7.39 9.59
CA GLU A 23 -38.19 -8.07 8.28
C GLU A 23 -38.04 -7.07 7.11
N VAL A 24 -38.62 -5.87 7.23
CA VAL A 24 -38.44 -4.82 6.20
C VAL A 24 -36.97 -4.43 6.00
N GLN A 25 -36.17 -4.40 7.08
CA GLN A 25 -34.74 -4.14 6.99
C GLN A 25 -33.97 -5.31 6.40
N LYS A 26 -34.36 -6.53 6.69
CA LYS A 26 -33.77 -7.75 6.13
C LYS A 26 -34.06 -7.86 4.62
N GLU A 27 -35.31 -7.64 4.22
CA GLU A 27 -35.68 -7.64 2.79
C GLU A 27 -34.93 -6.55 2.02
N TRP A 28 -34.86 -5.34 2.58
CA TRP A 28 -34.05 -4.28 1.97
C TRP A 28 -32.58 -4.69 1.79
N ALA A 29 -32.01 -5.40 2.77
CA ALA A 29 -30.62 -5.88 2.68
C ALA A 29 -30.44 -6.95 1.60
N LYS A 30 -31.41 -7.87 1.45
CA LYS A 30 -31.41 -8.87 0.37
C LYS A 30 -31.41 -8.20 -1.01
N GLU A 31 -32.25 -7.18 -1.19
CA GLU A 31 -32.44 -6.49 -2.46
C GLU A 31 -31.26 -5.54 -2.81
N HIS A 32 -30.67 -4.84 -1.82
CA HIS A 32 -29.76 -3.73 -2.06
C HIS A 32 -28.31 -3.96 -1.65
N ILE A 33 -28.03 -5.04 -0.92
CA ILE A 33 -26.68 -5.30 -0.35
C ILE A 33 -26.11 -6.62 -0.86
N LEU A 34 -26.92 -7.65 -0.92
CA LEU A 34 -26.50 -8.98 -1.34
C LEU A 34 -26.72 -9.14 -2.86
N PHE A 35 -25.77 -8.65 -3.62
CA PHE A 35 -25.89 -8.45 -5.09
C PHE A 35 -25.59 -9.66 -5.95
N THR A 36 -25.27 -10.81 -5.39
CA THR A 36 -24.96 -11.98 -6.21
C THR A 36 -26.24 -12.58 -6.78
N HIS A 37 -26.73 -11.98 -7.86
CA HIS A 37 -27.86 -12.46 -8.66
C HIS A 37 -27.33 -13.07 -9.94
N GLU A 38 -26.67 -14.22 -9.85
CA GLU A 38 -25.95 -14.84 -10.95
C GLU A 38 -26.52 -16.23 -11.29
N ALA A 39 -26.49 -16.57 -12.58
CA ALA A 39 -26.61 -17.94 -13.04
C ALA A 39 -25.22 -18.48 -13.42
N TYR A 40 -24.84 -19.59 -12.84
CA TYR A 40 -23.54 -20.20 -13.12
C TYR A 40 -23.71 -21.30 -14.17
N ARG A 41 -23.05 -21.09 -15.33
CA ARG A 41 -23.06 -22.04 -16.45
C ARG A 41 -21.85 -22.96 -16.37
N CYS A 42 -22.11 -24.26 -16.44
CA CYS A 42 -21.08 -25.28 -16.63
C CYS A 42 -21.53 -26.22 -17.76
N LYS A 43 -20.89 -26.16 -18.92
CA LYS A 43 -21.39 -26.76 -20.19
C LYS A 43 -22.79 -26.18 -20.51
N ASP A 44 -23.76 -27.05 -20.70
CA ASP A 44 -25.13 -26.66 -21.06
C ASP A 44 -26.05 -26.47 -19.84
N GLU A 45 -25.53 -26.73 -18.65
CA GLU A 45 -26.29 -26.63 -17.41
C GLU A 45 -26.03 -25.28 -16.69
N LEU A 46 -27.13 -24.62 -16.33
CA LEU A 46 -27.11 -23.42 -15.46
C LEU A 46 -27.69 -23.76 -14.08
N TRP A 47 -27.24 -23.04 -13.06
CA TRP A 47 -27.90 -23.04 -11.77
C TRP A 47 -28.04 -21.63 -11.21
N CYS A 48 -29.17 -21.39 -10.53
CA CYS A 48 -29.58 -20.09 -10.02
C CYS A 48 -29.03 -19.83 -8.62
N SER A 49 -28.34 -18.70 -8.40
CA SER A 49 -27.87 -18.27 -7.06
C SER A 49 -29.01 -17.80 -6.15
N GLU A 50 -30.26 -17.63 -6.66
CA GLU A 50 -31.41 -17.17 -5.91
C GLU A 50 -32.30 -18.31 -5.38
N CYS A 51 -32.36 -19.44 -6.06
CA CYS A 51 -33.20 -20.57 -5.63
C CYS A 51 -32.49 -21.92 -5.65
N GLY A 52 -31.23 -21.97 -6.11
CA GLY A 52 -30.48 -23.22 -6.26
C GLY A 52 -30.95 -24.11 -7.43
N GLY A 53 -32.02 -23.75 -8.09
CA GLY A 53 -32.59 -24.51 -9.22
C GLY A 53 -31.60 -24.64 -10.37
N THR A 54 -31.68 -25.76 -11.09
CA THR A 54 -30.83 -26.09 -12.24
C THR A 54 -31.65 -26.35 -13.47
N TRP A 55 -31.22 -25.88 -14.63
CA TRP A 55 -31.87 -26.12 -15.92
C TRP A 55 -30.83 -26.23 -17.04
N ILE A 56 -31.26 -26.78 -18.17
CA ILE A 56 -30.44 -26.84 -19.38
C ILE A 56 -30.80 -25.63 -20.24
N ASP A 57 -29.83 -24.87 -20.67
CA ASP A 57 -30.02 -23.77 -21.59
C ASP A 57 -29.92 -24.27 -23.01
N THR A 58 -31.09 -24.43 -23.64
CA THR A 58 -31.23 -24.86 -25.04
C THR A 58 -31.06 -23.72 -26.06
N SER A 59 -31.00 -22.47 -25.61
CA SER A 59 -30.96 -21.28 -26.48
C SER A 59 -29.60 -21.03 -27.16
N ASN A 60 -28.54 -21.74 -26.79
CA ASN A 60 -27.16 -21.53 -27.28
C ASN A 60 -26.51 -22.80 -27.87
N SER A 61 -27.28 -23.70 -28.45
CA SER A 61 -26.73 -24.96 -29.01
C SER A 61 -25.90 -24.79 -30.29
N GLU A 62 -25.89 -23.59 -30.93
CA GLU A 62 -25.21 -23.42 -32.23
C GLU A 62 -23.95 -22.53 -32.22
N LEU A 63 -23.68 -21.77 -31.18
CA LEU A 63 -22.46 -20.92 -31.13
C LEU A 63 -21.89 -20.87 -29.70
N GLY A 64 -20.84 -21.61 -29.42
CA GLY A 64 -20.15 -21.75 -28.13
C GLY A 64 -19.47 -20.48 -27.59
N THR A 65 -19.98 -19.30 -27.78
CA THR A 65 -19.47 -18.03 -27.29
C THR A 65 -20.52 -17.31 -26.46
N THR A 66 -20.53 -17.55 -25.14
CA THR A 66 -21.23 -16.67 -24.20
C THR A 66 -20.50 -15.32 -24.19
N LEU A 67 -21.13 -14.29 -24.74
CA LEU A 67 -20.61 -12.93 -24.63
C LEU A 67 -20.69 -12.47 -23.15
N LEU A 68 -19.66 -11.82 -22.67
CA LEU A 68 -19.66 -11.15 -21.36
C LEU A 68 -20.84 -10.16 -21.32
N GLY A 69 -21.84 -10.43 -20.45
CA GLY A 69 -23.01 -9.57 -20.29
C GLY A 69 -24.35 -10.24 -20.60
N ASP A 70 -24.37 -11.55 -20.88
CA ASP A 70 -25.63 -12.27 -21.08
C ASP A 70 -26.43 -12.35 -19.78
N THR A 71 -27.70 -12.03 -19.84
CA THR A 71 -28.67 -12.18 -18.75
C THR A 71 -29.64 -13.29 -19.07
N THR A 72 -30.11 -14.02 -18.06
CA THR A 72 -31.13 -15.05 -18.19
C THR A 72 -32.18 -14.89 -17.08
N GLU A 73 -33.37 -15.44 -17.30
CA GLU A 73 -34.39 -15.55 -16.27
C GLU A 73 -34.45 -16.98 -15.74
N CYS A 74 -34.49 -17.12 -14.43
CA CYS A 74 -34.61 -18.43 -13.80
C CYS A 74 -36.00 -19.01 -14.02
N PRO A 75 -36.14 -20.22 -14.58
CA PRO A 75 -37.48 -20.83 -14.84
C PRO A 75 -38.25 -21.20 -13.57
N TYR A 76 -37.59 -21.19 -12.39
CA TYR A 76 -38.21 -21.59 -11.13
C TYR A 76 -38.60 -20.41 -10.22
N CYS A 77 -37.79 -19.38 -10.14
CA CYS A 77 -38.05 -18.24 -9.27
C CYS A 77 -38.18 -16.90 -10.00
N HIS A 78 -38.08 -16.92 -11.33
CA HIS A 78 -38.27 -15.75 -12.21
C HIS A 78 -37.33 -14.55 -11.95
N HIS A 79 -36.23 -14.76 -11.23
CA HIS A 79 -35.23 -13.72 -11.08
C HIS A 79 -34.39 -13.57 -12.36
N LYS A 80 -34.13 -12.31 -12.72
CA LYS A 80 -33.16 -11.99 -13.77
C LYS A 80 -31.75 -12.14 -13.18
N LEU A 81 -30.89 -12.87 -13.87
CA LEU A 81 -29.59 -13.30 -13.42
C LEU A 81 -28.53 -12.97 -14.47
N ASP A 82 -27.36 -12.49 -14.02
CA ASP A 82 -26.19 -12.37 -14.88
C ASP A 82 -25.54 -13.74 -15.08
N VAL A 83 -25.30 -14.14 -16.33
CA VAL A 83 -24.70 -15.45 -16.63
C VAL A 83 -23.18 -15.39 -16.44
N LYS A 84 -22.65 -16.30 -15.62
CA LYS A 84 -21.22 -16.50 -15.40
C LYS A 84 -20.81 -17.91 -15.77
N VAL A 85 -19.85 -18.04 -16.67
CA VAL A 85 -19.26 -19.36 -17.01
C VAL A 85 -18.33 -19.77 -15.87
N SER A 86 -18.75 -20.75 -15.07
CA SER A 86 -17.99 -21.20 -13.90
C SER A 86 -18.46 -22.58 -13.42
N ARG A 87 -17.53 -23.38 -12.89
CA ARG A 87 -17.81 -24.64 -12.18
C ARG A 87 -18.25 -24.46 -10.72
N LYS A 88 -18.53 -23.21 -10.30
CA LYS A 88 -18.92 -22.87 -8.94
C LYS A 88 -20.25 -23.55 -8.59
N ARG A 89 -20.31 -24.22 -7.44
CA ARG A 89 -21.50 -24.95 -6.96
C ARG A 89 -22.11 -24.32 -5.71
N LYS A 90 -21.45 -23.30 -5.14
CA LYS A 90 -21.93 -22.55 -3.98
C LYS A 90 -21.58 -21.08 -4.10
N VAL A 91 -22.37 -20.23 -3.48
CA VAL A 91 -22.15 -18.80 -3.28
C VAL A 91 -22.18 -18.51 -1.79
N GLU A 92 -21.17 -17.80 -1.31
CA GLU A 92 -21.11 -17.27 0.03
C GLU A 92 -20.83 -15.78 -0.10
N GLU A 93 -21.73 -14.95 0.42
CA GLU A 93 -21.60 -13.50 0.37
C GLU A 93 -21.81 -12.93 1.76
N GLU A 94 -20.88 -12.11 2.24
CA GLU A 94 -20.95 -11.42 3.52
C GLU A 94 -20.78 -9.92 3.30
N LYS A 95 -21.75 -9.13 3.73
CA LYS A 95 -21.69 -7.67 3.68
C LYS A 95 -22.33 -7.06 4.92
N TYR A 96 -22.05 -5.79 5.16
CA TYR A 96 -22.56 -5.08 6.31
C TYR A 96 -23.62 -4.05 5.94
N MET A 97 -24.71 -4.03 6.72
CA MET A 97 -25.68 -2.96 6.75
C MET A 97 -25.51 -2.13 8.01
N SER A 98 -25.55 -0.81 7.87
CA SER A 98 -25.55 0.13 9.00
C SER A 98 -26.92 0.76 9.20
N ILE A 99 -27.49 0.63 10.40
CA ILE A 99 -28.77 1.24 10.77
C ILE A 99 -28.47 2.40 11.75
N LEU A 100 -28.86 3.61 11.39
CA LEU A 100 -28.72 4.80 12.23
C LEU A 100 -30.02 5.06 12.96
N GLN A 101 -29.96 5.08 14.29
CA GLN A 101 -31.11 5.37 15.16
C GLN A 101 -30.69 6.16 16.41
N THR A 102 -31.65 6.63 17.17
CA THR A 102 -31.44 7.37 18.41
C THR A 102 -32.10 6.65 19.59
N ALA A 103 -31.48 6.73 20.76
CA ALA A 103 -32.09 6.35 22.03
C ALA A 103 -31.63 7.33 23.13
N GLY A 104 -32.58 8.08 23.70
CA GLY A 104 -32.25 9.20 24.56
C GLY A 104 -31.34 10.21 23.89
N GLU A 105 -30.24 10.56 24.55
CA GLU A 105 -29.23 11.49 24.03
C GLU A 105 -28.18 10.84 23.09
N PHE A 106 -28.33 9.54 22.76
CA PHE A 106 -27.33 8.84 21.94
C PHE A 106 -27.74 8.81 20.47
N GLN A 107 -26.77 9.09 19.59
CA GLN A 107 -26.78 8.56 18.25
C GLN A 107 -26.24 7.15 18.25
N ILE A 108 -26.99 6.22 17.68
CA ILE A 108 -26.60 4.81 17.61
C ILE A 108 -26.34 4.46 16.14
N ILE A 109 -25.25 3.74 15.93
CA ILE A 109 -24.97 3.10 14.65
C ILE A 109 -24.89 1.60 14.90
N ARG A 110 -25.85 0.86 14.35
CA ARG A 110 -25.94 -0.59 14.47
C ARG A 110 -25.35 -1.20 13.21
N HIS A 111 -24.39 -2.11 13.35
CA HIS A 111 -23.78 -2.82 12.24
C HIS A 111 -24.31 -4.26 12.21
N ILE A 112 -24.99 -4.57 11.12
CA ILE A 112 -25.60 -5.87 10.88
C ILE A 112 -24.78 -6.59 9.82
N LEU A 113 -24.27 -7.77 10.15
CA LEU A 113 -23.66 -8.67 9.18
C LEU A 113 -24.78 -9.38 8.43
N CYS A 114 -24.85 -9.18 7.13
CA CYS A 114 -25.80 -9.80 6.21
C CYS A 114 -25.04 -10.88 5.43
N CYS A 115 -25.48 -12.13 5.58
CA CYS A 115 -24.86 -13.26 4.88
C CYS A 115 -25.90 -13.92 3.97
N LYS A 116 -25.46 -14.28 2.77
CA LYS A 116 -26.18 -15.12 1.82
C LYS A 116 -25.36 -16.38 1.58
N TYR A 117 -25.98 -17.51 1.77
CA TYR A 117 -25.43 -18.79 1.36
C TYR A 117 -26.37 -19.40 0.34
N ALA A 118 -25.86 -19.77 -0.81
CA ALA A 118 -26.62 -20.44 -1.86
C ALA A 118 -25.80 -21.62 -2.39
N ARG A 119 -26.46 -22.72 -2.71
CA ARG A 119 -25.81 -23.85 -3.37
C ARG A 119 -26.71 -24.44 -4.44
N LYS A 120 -26.06 -25.04 -5.46
CA LYS A 120 -26.68 -25.79 -6.50
C LYS A 120 -27.48 -26.94 -5.91
N ARG A 121 -28.74 -27.13 -6.34
CA ARG A 121 -29.53 -28.31 -6.00
C ARG A 121 -28.89 -29.55 -6.64
N ASN A 122 -28.58 -30.56 -5.82
CA ASN A 122 -28.34 -31.89 -6.33
C ASN A 122 -29.71 -32.60 -6.33
N PHE A 123 -30.00 -33.35 -7.38
CA PHE A 123 -31.26 -34.09 -7.53
C PHE A 123 -31.46 -35.25 -6.53
N ASP A 124 -30.69 -35.31 -5.46
CA ASP A 124 -30.86 -36.28 -4.38
C ASP A 124 -32.09 -35.89 -3.54
N LEU A 125 -33.19 -36.62 -3.79
CA LEU A 125 -34.54 -36.42 -3.25
C LEU A 125 -34.66 -36.49 -1.71
N ASN A 126 -33.60 -36.76 -0.96
CA ASN A 126 -33.66 -37.02 0.48
C ASN A 126 -33.05 -35.93 1.37
N SER A 127 -32.51 -34.82 0.85
CA SER A 127 -31.95 -33.80 1.71
C SER A 127 -32.96 -32.68 1.97
N ARG A 128 -33.48 -32.59 3.21
CA ARG A 128 -34.23 -31.44 3.75
C ARG A 128 -33.37 -30.17 3.95
N GLN A 129 -32.28 -30.01 3.21
CA GLN A 129 -31.38 -28.89 3.37
C GLN A 129 -31.86 -27.70 2.54
N ASP A 130 -32.01 -26.55 3.20
CA ASP A 130 -32.28 -25.28 2.50
C ASP A 130 -31.11 -24.97 1.55
N TYR A 131 -31.42 -24.79 0.27
CA TYR A 131 -30.43 -24.46 -0.75
C TYR A 131 -30.03 -22.99 -0.71
N ILE A 132 -30.89 -22.16 -0.14
CA ILE A 132 -30.66 -20.73 0.07
C ILE A 132 -30.90 -20.39 1.53
N HIS A 133 -29.93 -19.75 2.13
CA HIS A 133 -30.00 -19.33 3.51
C HIS A 133 -29.51 -17.90 3.66
N TYR A 134 -30.32 -17.08 4.33
CA TYR A 134 -29.96 -15.71 4.70
C TYR A 134 -29.87 -15.59 6.21
N THR A 135 -28.78 -15.01 6.69
CA THR A 135 -28.61 -14.69 8.10
C THR A 135 -28.26 -13.23 8.31
N PHE A 136 -28.78 -12.69 9.40
CA PHE A 136 -28.60 -11.28 9.79
C PHE A 136 -28.19 -11.22 11.25
N PHE A 137 -26.93 -10.84 11.50
CA PHE A 137 -26.38 -10.77 12.83
C PHE A 137 -26.07 -9.32 13.20
N GLU A 138 -26.63 -8.80 14.26
CA GLU A 138 -26.17 -7.56 14.83
C GLU A 138 -24.87 -7.82 15.57
N VAL A 139 -23.76 -7.33 15.01
CA VAL A 139 -22.41 -7.64 15.49
C VAL A 139 -21.79 -6.52 16.31
N VAL A 140 -22.14 -5.26 16.02
CA VAL A 140 -21.65 -4.09 16.74
C VAL A 140 -22.73 -3.02 16.86
N GLN A 141 -22.78 -2.36 18.00
CA GLN A 141 -23.50 -1.10 18.24
C GLN A 141 -22.49 -0.05 18.68
N GLU A 142 -22.47 1.08 17.98
CA GLU A 142 -21.73 2.26 18.40
C GLU A 142 -22.68 3.28 19.00
N TRP A 143 -22.48 3.61 20.28
CA TRP A 143 -23.26 4.56 21.04
C TRP A 143 -22.46 5.85 21.17
N ILE A 144 -22.94 6.93 20.60
CA ILE A 144 -22.21 8.19 20.48
C ILE A 144 -23.01 9.28 21.17
N THR A 145 -22.41 9.94 22.17
CA THR A 145 -23.01 11.07 22.88
C THR A 145 -23.00 12.33 22.02
N VAL A 146 -23.73 13.36 22.43
CA VAL A 146 -23.73 14.67 21.75
C VAL A 146 -22.37 15.35 21.67
N GLU A 147 -21.43 15.00 22.59
CA GLU A 147 -20.04 15.48 22.58
C GLU A 147 -19.12 14.57 21.73
N GLY A 148 -19.67 13.59 21.02
CA GLY A 148 -18.91 12.67 20.18
C GLY A 148 -18.10 11.59 20.94
N LYS A 149 -18.36 11.40 22.25
CA LYS A 149 -17.81 10.27 23.00
C LYS A 149 -18.47 8.97 22.56
N ARG A 150 -17.68 7.93 22.35
CA ARG A 150 -18.14 6.65 21.80
C ARG A 150 -18.01 5.53 22.83
N THR A 151 -19.09 4.77 23.00
CA THR A 151 -19.11 3.48 23.70
C THR A 151 -19.51 2.40 22.71
N ILE A 152 -18.81 1.28 22.71
CA ILE A 152 -19.03 0.18 21.77
C ILE A 152 -19.58 -1.02 22.52
N MET A 153 -20.65 -1.58 22.00
CA MET A 153 -21.14 -2.92 22.29
C MET A 153 -20.82 -3.82 21.10
N ALA A 154 -20.20 -4.96 21.33
CA ALA A 154 -19.85 -5.88 20.25
C ALA A 154 -20.09 -7.34 20.67
N LYS A 155 -20.40 -8.19 19.69
CA LYS A 155 -20.40 -9.64 19.89
C LYS A 155 -18.97 -10.15 19.84
N PRO A 156 -18.58 -11.03 20.78
CA PRO A 156 -17.33 -11.75 20.63
C PRO A 156 -17.42 -12.70 19.43
N MET A 157 -16.30 -12.88 18.80
CA MET A 157 -16.14 -13.72 17.63
C MET A 157 -15.18 -14.84 17.98
N ASN A 158 -15.69 -16.05 18.05
CA ASN A 158 -14.93 -17.24 18.39
C ASN A 158 -14.65 -18.08 17.14
N MET A 159 -13.48 -18.70 17.09
CA MET A 159 -13.13 -19.63 16.03
C MET A 159 -13.70 -21.01 16.40
N GLY A 160 -14.72 -21.45 15.69
CA GLY A 160 -15.28 -22.79 15.78
C GLY A 160 -14.70 -23.75 14.74
N SER A 161 -15.10 -25.01 14.78
CA SER A 161 -14.66 -26.05 13.82
C SER A 161 -15.04 -25.76 12.35
N SER A 162 -16.05 -24.91 12.14
CA SER A 162 -16.55 -24.51 10.82
C SER A 162 -16.31 -23.05 10.46
N GLY A 163 -15.43 -22.34 11.19
CA GLY A 163 -15.09 -20.94 10.96
C GLY A 163 -15.44 -20.02 12.12
N TRP A 164 -15.56 -18.72 11.87
CA TRP A 164 -15.84 -17.72 12.88
C TRP A 164 -17.34 -17.68 13.24
N ILE A 165 -17.65 -17.82 14.53
CA ILE A 165 -19.01 -17.89 15.04
C ILE A 165 -19.25 -16.73 16.02
N TYR A 166 -20.36 -16.01 15.83
CA TYR A 166 -20.88 -15.05 16.81
C TYR A 166 -21.85 -15.77 17.77
N SER A 167 -21.37 -16.21 18.92
CA SER A 167 -22.14 -17.09 19.80
C SER A 167 -22.70 -16.41 21.06
N GLU A 168 -22.23 -15.22 21.41
CA GLU A 168 -22.58 -14.56 22.66
C GLU A 168 -23.33 -13.24 22.45
N PRO A 169 -24.08 -12.75 23.48
CA PRO A 169 -24.74 -11.46 23.36
C PRO A 169 -23.75 -10.32 23.27
N LEU A 170 -24.23 -9.18 22.76
CA LEU A 170 -23.44 -7.94 22.71
C LEU A 170 -22.96 -7.57 24.13
N SER A 171 -21.68 -7.25 24.24
CA SER A 171 -21.04 -6.82 25.48
C SER A 171 -20.17 -5.59 25.29
N ILE A 172 -19.89 -4.87 26.37
CA ILE A 172 -19.01 -3.70 26.33
C ILE A 172 -17.61 -4.09 25.86
N LYS A 173 -17.12 -3.38 24.86
CA LYS A 173 -15.75 -3.47 24.36
C LYS A 173 -15.00 -2.20 24.75
N GLY A 174 -13.86 -2.32 25.43
CA GLY A 174 -12.95 -1.21 25.69
C GLY A 174 -12.38 -0.64 24.37
N GLU A 175 -12.07 0.65 24.36
CA GLU A 175 -11.55 1.35 23.16
C GLU A 175 -10.24 0.77 22.62
N TYR A 176 -9.48 0.05 23.48
CA TYR A 176 -8.24 -0.62 23.15
C TYR A 176 -8.30 -2.08 23.60
N GLY A 177 -9.04 -2.87 22.85
CA GLY A 177 -8.88 -4.31 22.93
C GLY A 177 -7.63 -4.72 22.15
N SER A 178 -6.44 -4.48 22.71
CA SER A 178 -5.23 -5.13 22.25
C SER A 178 -5.48 -6.63 22.27
N TYR A 179 -5.25 -7.30 21.14
CA TYR A 179 -5.16 -8.76 21.01
C TYR A 179 -6.39 -9.61 21.38
N SER A 180 -7.59 -9.08 21.41
CA SER A 180 -8.70 -10.02 21.36
C SER A 180 -8.96 -10.38 19.90
N TRP A 181 -8.45 -11.51 19.47
CA TRP A 181 -8.78 -12.21 18.22
C TRP A 181 -10.30 -12.39 18.02
N ASN A 182 -11.08 -11.98 19.02
CA ASN A 182 -12.51 -12.15 19.17
C ASN A 182 -13.35 -10.99 18.61
N TYR A 183 -12.73 -9.93 18.04
CA TYR A 183 -13.47 -8.81 17.46
C TYR A 183 -12.82 -8.39 16.16
N ARG A 184 -13.57 -8.30 15.07
CA ARG A 184 -13.06 -7.75 13.80
C ARG A 184 -12.68 -6.28 14.03
N GLY A 185 -11.37 -5.98 14.02
CA GLY A 185 -10.86 -4.62 14.16
C GLY A 185 -11.20 -3.70 12.99
N ASP A 186 -11.51 -4.28 11.83
CA ASP A 186 -11.92 -3.62 10.59
C ASP A 186 -13.37 -3.11 10.58
N LEU A 187 -14.22 -3.57 11.53
CA LEU A 187 -15.60 -3.11 11.65
C LEU A 187 -15.76 -1.59 11.84
N TYR A 188 -14.73 -0.93 12.31
CA TYR A 188 -14.73 0.53 12.47
C TYR A 188 -14.43 1.30 11.19
N ALA A 189 -13.98 0.62 10.17
CA ALA A 189 -13.74 1.16 8.83
C ALA A 189 -14.83 0.79 7.83
N ILE A 190 -15.98 0.25 8.31
CA ILE A 190 -17.05 -0.16 7.42
C ILE A 190 -17.53 1.06 6.62
N TRP A 191 -17.15 1.02 5.36
CA TRP A 191 -17.74 1.81 4.30
C TRP A 191 -18.98 1.05 3.87
N GLY A 192 -20.06 1.16 4.69
CA GLY A 192 -21.17 0.22 4.61
C GLY A 192 -22.40 0.83 4.00
N TRP A 193 -23.26 -0.06 3.57
CA TRP A 193 -24.60 0.23 3.11
C TRP A 193 -25.43 0.77 4.27
N ILE A 194 -25.96 1.98 4.13
CA ILE A 194 -26.77 2.61 5.18
C ILE A 194 -28.24 2.41 4.86
N TYR A 195 -28.97 1.80 5.78
CA TYR A 195 -30.41 1.67 5.66
C TYR A 195 -31.08 3.04 5.53
N PRO A 196 -31.96 3.27 4.52
CA PRO A 196 -32.45 4.61 4.18
C PRO A 196 -33.22 5.31 5.29
N ARG A 197 -34.06 4.58 6.03
CA ARG A 197 -34.85 5.13 7.16
C ARG A 197 -33.98 5.30 8.39
N LYS A 198 -33.38 6.48 8.53
CA LYS A 198 -32.47 6.80 9.62
C LYS A 198 -33.12 7.78 10.62
N LYS A 199 -32.79 7.62 11.89
CA LYS A 199 -33.08 8.61 12.95
C LYS A 199 -31.76 9.23 13.40
N LEU A 200 -31.69 10.56 13.38
CA LEU A 200 -30.51 11.34 13.70
C LEU A 200 -30.79 12.31 14.82
N LEU A 201 -29.79 12.55 15.66
CA LEU A 201 -29.82 13.63 16.65
C LEU A 201 -30.03 14.98 15.96
N PRO A 202 -30.72 15.95 16.61
CA PRO A 202 -30.92 17.30 16.09
C PRO A 202 -29.61 17.99 15.69
N GLU A 203 -28.54 17.77 16.45
CA GLU A 203 -27.19 18.31 16.23
C GLU A 203 -26.64 17.89 14.87
N LEU A 204 -26.79 16.64 14.48
CA LEU A 204 -26.34 16.13 13.19
C LEU A 204 -27.15 16.70 12.02
N ARG A 205 -28.45 16.89 12.22
CA ARG A 205 -29.32 17.53 11.21
C ARG A 205 -28.94 19.00 10.99
N LYS A 206 -28.66 19.75 12.06
CA LYS A 206 -28.18 21.13 12.01
C LYS A 206 -26.88 21.26 11.25
N ARG A 207 -26.01 20.22 11.29
CA ARG A 207 -24.74 20.16 10.54
C ARG A 207 -24.88 19.67 9.10
N GLY A 208 -26.12 19.56 8.59
CA GLY A 208 -26.41 19.33 7.19
C GLY A 208 -26.65 17.90 6.76
N ILE A 209 -26.64 16.91 7.67
CA ILE A 209 -27.01 15.54 7.29
C ILE A 209 -28.53 15.49 7.00
N GLY A 210 -28.84 15.46 5.70
CA GLY A 210 -30.22 15.46 5.20
C GLY A 210 -30.82 14.05 4.97
N LYS A 211 -31.74 13.97 4.00
CA LYS A 211 -32.39 12.70 3.61
C LYS A 211 -31.40 11.62 3.19
N ARG A 212 -30.41 11.98 2.36
CA ARG A 212 -29.34 11.07 1.95
C ARG A 212 -28.15 11.23 2.87
N PHE A 213 -27.65 10.12 3.42
CA PHE A 213 -26.42 10.13 4.19
C PHE A 213 -25.22 10.16 3.22
N PRO A 214 -24.16 10.93 3.51
CA PRO A 214 -22.96 10.93 2.68
C PRO A 214 -22.35 9.53 2.57
N ASP A 215 -21.76 9.23 1.42
CA ASP A 215 -21.09 7.96 1.16
C ASP A 215 -19.67 7.97 1.77
N VAL A 216 -19.63 7.94 3.08
CA VAL A 216 -18.42 7.87 3.93
C VAL A 216 -18.72 7.01 5.15
N PRO A 217 -17.69 6.48 5.86
CA PRO A 217 -17.91 5.66 7.05
C PRO A 217 -18.74 6.40 8.10
N PRO A 218 -19.93 5.89 8.46
CA PRO A 218 -20.89 6.63 9.31
C PRO A 218 -20.34 6.93 10.69
N SER A 219 -19.62 6.01 11.31
CA SER A 219 -19.03 6.19 12.64
C SER A 219 -18.03 7.36 12.66
N LYS A 220 -17.18 7.44 11.66
CA LYS A 220 -16.17 8.51 11.56
C LYS A 220 -16.84 9.86 11.35
N LEU A 221 -17.78 9.95 10.40
CA LEU A 221 -18.48 11.20 10.10
C LEU A 221 -19.30 11.70 11.29
N VAL A 222 -20.11 10.84 11.91
CA VAL A 222 -20.96 11.21 13.05
C VAL A 222 -20.12 11.74 14.21
N ARG A 223 -19.04 11.05 14.54
CA ARG A 223 -18.14 11.48 15.63
C ARG A 223 -17.44 12.78 15.33
N ASP A 224 -16.97 12.95 14.10
CA ASP A 224 -16.29 14.17 13.67
C ASP A 224 -17.24 15.37 13.76
N LEU A 225 -18.43 15.26 13.20
CA LEU A 225 -19.45 16.30 13.27
C LEU A 225 -19.85 16.66 14.71
N LEU A 226 -20.06 15.67 15.57
CA LEU A 226 -20.42 15.92 16.98
C LEU A 226 -19.27 16.53 17.78
N LYS A 227 -18.00 16.28 17.39
CA LYS A 227 -16.82 16.93 17.96
C LYS A 227 -16.51 18.31 17.38
N GLY A 228 -17.33 18.85 16.51
CA GLY A 228 -17.14 20.15 15.90
C GLY A 228 -16.38 20.15 14.58
N GLY A 229 -16.47 19.06 13.80
CA GLY A 229 -15.83 18.89 12.47
C GLY A 229 -16.33 19.88 11.42
N ASN A 230 -15.85 21.14 11.49
CA ASN A 230 -16.30 22.25 10.64
C ASN A 230 -16.01 22.03 9.15
N ASP A 231 -14.93 21.33 8.81
CA ASP A 231 -14.57 21.08 7.41
C ASP A 231 -15.48 20.02 6.78
N ALA A 232 -15.84 18.98 7.53
CA ALA A 232 -16.83 18.00 7.09
C ALA A 232 -18.22 18.64 6.93
N GLU A 233 -18.64 19.46 7.89
CA GLU A 233 -19.88 20.22 7.81
C GLU A 233 -19.92 21.15 6.58
N LEU A 234 -18.82 21.85 6.33
CA LEU A 234 -18.68 22.73 5.16
C LEU A 234 -18.84 21.92 3.86
N CYS A 235 -18.15 20.77 3.73
CA CYS A 235 -18.27 19.92 2.55
C CYS A 235 -19.72 19.42 2.34
N ILE A 236 -20.41 19.05 3.42
CA ILE A 236 -21.81 18.58 3.36
C ILE A 236 -22.73 19.72 2.90
N LYS A 237 -22.65 20.89 3.54
CA LYS A 237 -23.52 22.05 3.25
C LYS A 237 -23.29 22.64 1.87
N THR A 238 -22.07 22.52 1.33
CA THR A 238 -21.73 23.05 0.00
C THR A 238 -21.79 22.00 -1.12
N GLY A 239 -22.20 20.76 -0.81
CA GLY A 239 -22.32 19.69 -1.79
C GLY A 239 -20.99 19.15 -2.32
N GLN A 240 -19.87 19.39 -1.65
CA GLN A 240 -18.53 18.95 -2.03
C GLN A 240 -18.30 17.48 -1.61
N THR A 241 -19.09 16.59 -2.17
CA THR A 241 -19.16 15.19 -1.76
C THR A 241 -17.85 14.43 -2.02
N ASP A 242 -17.16 14.71 -3.11
CA ASP A 242 -15.92 14.04 -3.44
C ASP A 242 -14.77 14.48 -2.51
N MET A 243 -14.73 15.75 -2.14
CA MET A 243 -13.79 16.25 -1.13
C MET A 243 -14.04 15.59 0.23
N LEU A 244 -15.30 15.47 0.63
CA LEU A 244 -15.66 14.75 1.87
C LEU A 244 -15.18 13.30 1.85
N LYS A 245 -15.44 12.58 0.75
CA LYS A 245 -14.94 11.20 0.56
C LYS A 245 -13.42 11.11 0.64
N HIS A 246 -12.73 12.01 -0.03
CA HIS A 246 -11.27 12.07 -0.03
C HIS A 246 -10.70 12.26 1.39
N MET A 247 -11.26 13.18 2.18
CA MET A 247 -10.87 13.42 3.57
C MET A 247 -10.96 12.14 4.42
N TYR A 248 -12.08 11.41 4.32
CA TYR A 248 -12.30 10.20 5.12
C TYR A 248 -11.53 8.98 4.59
N LYS A 249 -11.24 8.93 3.29
CA LYS A 249 -10.40 7.89 2.68
C LYS A 249 -8.93 8.03 3.08
N THR A 250 -8.40 9.25 3.07
CA THR A 250 -6.99 9.52 3.41
C THR A 250 -6.73 9.60 4.91
N GLY A 251 -7.78 9.70 5.72
CA GLY A 251 -7.67 9.88 7.18
C GLY A 251 -7.31 11.30 7.61
N TYR A 252 -7.19 12.24 6.68
CA TYR A 252 -7.00 13.65 6.97
C TYR A 252 -8.36 14.35 7.04
N TYR A 253 -8.88 14.54 8.26
CA TYR A 253 -10.21 15.14 8.51
C TYR A 253 -10.25 16.66 8.37
N GLN A 254 -9.21 17.27 7.81
CA GLN A 254 -9.09 18.70 7.57
C GLN A 254 -8.79 19.00 6.12
N LEU A 255 -9.27 20.13 5.63
CA LEU A 255 -9.02 20.62 4.27
C LEU A 255 -7.58 21.16 4.16
N ARG A 256 -6.74 20.50 3.37
CA ARG A 256 -5.34 20.88 3.16
C ARG A 256 -5.18 22.29 2.60
N TYR A 257 -6.06 22.70 1.70
CA TYR A 257 -6.05 24.01 1.04
C TYR A 257 -7.37 24.76 1.30
N LYS A 258 -7.72 24.92 2.57
CA LYS A 258 -8.99 25.53 2.98
C LYS A 258 -9.27 26.91 2.39
N PRO A 259 -8.31 27.86 2.28
CA PRO A 259 -8.56 29.14 1.61
C PRO A 259 -8.99 28.98 0.15
N SER A 260 -8.27 28.18 -0.64
CA SER A 260 -8.60 27.88 -2.04
C SER A 260 -9.93 27.14 -2.18
N PHE A 261 -10.21 26.20 -1.27
CA PHE A 261 -11.48 25.50 -1.20
C PHE A 261 -12.66 26.46 -0.95
N ASN A 262 -12.49 27.45 -0.07
CA ASN A 262 -13.51 28.50 0.18
C ASN A 262 -13.79 29.36 -1.06
N ILE A 263 -12.77 29.57 -1.90
CA ILE A 263 -12.95 30.28 -3.19
C ILE A 263 -13.76 29.40 -4.14
N CYS A 264 -13.48 28.09 -4.22
CA CYS A 264 -14.30 27.17 -5.00
C CYS A 264 -15.78 27.25 -4.58
N ASN A 265 -16.05 27.21 -3.29
CA ASN A 265 -17.44 27.30 -2.78
C ASN A 265 -18.11 28.64 -3.12
N ARG A 266 -17.42 29.77 -2.94
CA ARG A 266 -17.94 31.09 -3.31
C ARG A 266 -18.26 31.21 -4.79
N ASN A 267 -17.48 30.56 -5.64
CA ASN A 267 -17.69 30.54 -7.08
C ASN A 267 -18.58 29.36 -7.56
N ARG A 268 -19.23 28.64 -6.64
CA ARG A 268 -20.07 27.47 -6.93
C ARG A 268 -19.36 26.39 -7.77
N TYR A 269 -18.04 26.30 -7.63
CA TYR A 269 -17.22 25.31 -8.31
C TYR A 269 -17.26 24.00 -7.53
N ILE A 270 -17.82 22.95 -8.13
CA ILE A 270 -17.87 21.61 -7.53
C ILE A 270 -16.63 20.83 -7.92
N ILE A 271 -15.86 20.41 -6.92
CA ILE A 271 -14.66 19.57 -7.06
C ILE A 271 -15.13 18.14 -7.27
N ARG A 272 -15.00 17.63 -8.50
CA ARG A 272 -15.43 16.26 -8.87
C ARG A 272 -14.35 15.21 -8.69
N ASP A 273 -13.11 15.63 -8.53
CA ASP A 273 -11.95 14.78 -8.22
C ASP A 273 -11.08 15.53 -7.21
N ALA A 274 -11.28 15.24 -5.95
CA ALA A 274 -10.58 15.90 -4.85
C ALA A 274 -9.09 15.54 -4.79
N SER A 275 -8.72 14.34 -5.19
CA SER A 275 -7.31 13.94 -5.24
C SER A 275 -6.55 14.77 -6.27
N MET A 276 -7.07 14.80 -7.50
CA MET A 276 -6.47 15.58 -8.58
C MET A 276 -6.50 17.09 -8.28
N TRP A 277 -7.56 17.60 -7.66
CA TRP A 277 -7.63 19.01 -7.29
C TRP A 277 -6.57 19.37 -6.24
N ASN A 278 -6.37 18.57 -5.21
CA ASN A 278 -5.31 18.80 -4.21
C ASN A 278 -3.91 18.78 -4.85
N ASP A 279 -3.65 17.84 -5.76
CA ASP A 279 -2.39 17.80 -6.51
C ASP A 279 -2.22 19.01 -7.42
N TYR A 280 -3.28 19.44 -8.08
CA TYR A 280 -3.29 20.63 -8.92
C TYR A 280 -3.00 21.91 -8.12
N ILE A 281 -3.61 22.08 -6.94
CA ILE A 281 -3.30 23.21 -6.05
C ILE A 281 -1.83 23.17 -5.59
N SER A 282 -1.30 21.98 -5.32
CA SER A 282 0.12 21.80 -5.02
C SER A 282 1.02 22.22 -6.18
N LEU A 283 0.64 21.91 -7.43
CA LEU A 283 1.35 22.36 -8.63
C LEU A 283 1.26 23.88 -8.82
N LEU A 284 0.11 24.47 -8.58
CA LEU A 284 -0.03 25.95 -8.60
C LEU A 284 0.91 26.62 -7.59
N SER A 285 0.98 26.06 -6.37
CA SER A 285 1.91 26.51 -5.33
C SER A 285 3.38 26.38 -5.77
N TYR A 286 3.76 25.26 -6.37
CA TYR A 286 5.10 25.04 -6.91
C TYR A 286 5.48 26.10 -7.97
N PHE A 287 4.52 26.54 -8.79
CA PHE A 287 4.72 27.57 -9.79
C PHE A 287 4.43 28.98 -9.27
N HIS A 288 4.32 29.18 -7.97
CA HIS A 288 4.05 30.49 -7.32
C HIS A 288 2.82 31.20 -7.90
N LYS A 289 1.76 30.44 -8.25
CA LYS A 289 0.49 31.00 -8.67
C LYS A 289 -0.33 31.42 -7.48
N ASP A 290 -1.13 32.49 -7.67
CA ASP A 290 -2.02 32.98 -6.61
C ASP A 290 -3.14 31.97 -6.32
N LEU A 291 -3.05 31.35 -5.14
CA LEU A 291 -4.03 30.35 -4.65
C LEU A 291 -5.33 31.00 -4.13
N HIS A 292 -5.40 32.32 -4.10
CA HIS A 292 -6.59 33.10 -3.69
C HIS A 292 -7.38 33.61 -4.90
N ASN A 293 -6.96 33.32 -6.12
CA ASN A 293 -7.62 33.76 -7.34
C ASN A 293 -8.43 32.61 -7.97
N ALA A 294 -9.74 32.86 -8.14
CA ALA A 294 -10.66 31.87 -8.72
C ALA A 294 -10.25 31.40 -10.12
N LYS A 295 -9.60 32.27 -10.93
CA LYS A 295 -9.08 31.92 -12.25
C LYS A 295 -8.14 30.70 -12.21
N TYR A 296 -7.35 30.58 -11.14
CA TYR A 296 -6.41 29.47 -10.98
C TYR A 296 -7.05 28.30 -10.26
N VAL A 297 -7.72 28.51 -9.12
CA VAL A 297 -8.17 27.41 -8.26
C VAL A 297 -9.47 26.73 -8.74
N CYS A 298 -10.20 27.35 -9.68
CA CYS A 298 -11.44 26.83 -10.28
C CYS A 298 -11.28 26.61 -11.80
N PRO A 299 -10.41 25.73 -12.26
CA PRO A 299 -10.16 25.55 -13.69
C PRO A 299 -11.38 24.95 -14.41
N LYS A 300 -11.69 25.41 -15.62
CA LYS A 300 -12.77 24.85 -16.43
C LYS A 300 -12.56 23.36 -16.73
N ASN A 301 -11.32 22.96 -16.96
CA ASN A 301 -10.93 21.56 -17.16
C ASN A 301 -9.75 21.22 -16.24
N LEU A 302 -10.07 20.65 -15.08
CA LEU A 302 -9.08 20.30 -14.04
C LEU A 302 -8.01 19.34 -14.57
N LYS A 303 -8.41 18.30 -15.30
CA LYS A 303 -7.48 17.28 -15.83
C LYS A 303 -6.49 17.86 -16.83
N ALA A 304 -6.96 18.71 -17.72
CA ALA A 304 -6.10 19.36 -18.72
C ALA A 304 -5.07 20.28 -18.07
N GLU A 305 -5.51 21.15 -17.13
CA GLU A 305 -4.63 22.07 -16.44
C GLU A 305 -3.64 21.37 -15.50
N HIS A 306 -4.09 20.38 -14.76
CA HIS A 306 -3.23 19.50 -13.95
C HIS A 306 -2.12 18.88 -14.79
N ASN A 307 -2.49 18.21 -15.90
CA ASN A 307 -1.53 17.54 -16.76
C ASN A 307 -0.55 18.52 -17.45
N ARG A 308 -1.02 19.73 -17.80
CA ARG A 308 -0.18 20.79 -18.34
C ARG A 308 0.90 21.22 -17.34
N LEU A 309 0.52 21.49 -16.10
CA LEU A 309 1.45 21.91 -15.04
C LEU A 309 2.39 20.75 -14.64
N LEU A 310 1.88 19.54 -14.56
CA LEU A 310 2.69 18.36 -14.23
C LEU A 310 3.78 18.11 -15.28
N ARG A 311 3.45 18.20 -16.58
CA ARG A 311 4.44 18.10 -17.65
C ARG A 311 5.52 19.16 -17.51
N LYS A 312 5.12 20.42 -17.31
CA LYS A 312 6.07 21.53 -17.12
C LYS A 312 6.99 21.32 -15.92
N LYS A 313 6.47 20.83 -14.80
CA LYS A 313 7.28 20.49 -13.63
C LYS A 313 8.29 19.39 -13.94
N ASN A 314 7.84 18.29 -14.58
CA ASN A 314 8.70 17.16 -14.94
C ASN A 314 9.82 17.58 -15.91
N GLU A 315 9.54 18.46 -16.86
CA GLU A 315 10.55 19.01 -17.79
C GLU A 315 11.63 19.82 -17.05
N ILE A 316 11.22 20.67 -16.09
CA ILE A 316 12.13 21.45 -15.26
C ILE A 316 13.01 20.52 -14.41
N GLU A 317 12.40 19.56 -13.73
CA GLU A 317 13.11 18.59 -12.87
C GLU A 317 14.08 17.71 -13.69
N ALA A 318 13.66 17.28 -14.88
CA ALA A 318 14.52 16.52 -15.78
C ALA A 318 15.73 17.33 -16.25
N ARG A 319 15.52 18.64 -16.59
CA ARG A 319 16.63 19.54 -16.94
C ARG A 319 17.60 19.74 -15.78
N GLN A 320 17.07 19.97 -14.57
CA GLN A 320 17.90 20.12 -13.37
C GLN A 320 18.67 18.85 -13.02
N ARG A 321 18.07 17.65 -13.23
CA ARG A 321 18.75 16.38 -13.04
C ARG A 321 19.91 16.23 -14.02
N ARG A 322 19.68 16.46 -15.32
CA ARG A 322 20.73 16.39 -16.35
C ARG A 322 21.90 17.31 -16.03
N GLU A 323 21.62 18.54 -15.59
CA GLU A 323 22.69 19.51 -15.26
C GLU A 323 23.48 19.05 -14.01
N ARG A 324 22.80 18.54 -12.97
CA ARG A 324 23.48 17.95 -11.81
C ARG A 324 24.37 16.76 -12.18
N ASP A 325 23.89 15.89 -13.06
CA ASP A 325 24.65 14.73 -13.51
C ASP A 325 25.87 15.15 -14.35
N ARG A 326 25.70 16.17 -15.20
CA ARG A 326 26.80 16.77 -15.93
C ARG A 326 27.90 17.36 -15.03
N ILE A 327 27.50 18.15 -14.03
CA ILE A 327 28.43 18.73 -13.06
C ILE A 327 29.17 17.62 -12.30
N LYS A 328 28.46 16.59 -11.84
CA LYS A 328 29.07 15.43 -11.17
C LYS A 328 30.07 14.69 -12.08
N ALA A 329 29.76 14.54 -13.35
CA ALA A 329 30.65 13.90 -14.32
C ALA A 329 31.94 14.69 -14.48
N ILE A 330 31.84 16.02 -14.66
CA ILE A 330 33.01 16.93 -14.79
C ILE A 330 33.88 16.87 -13.51
N GLN A 331 33.23 16.92 -12.33
CA GLN A 331 33.95 16.83 -11.04
C GLN A 331 34.67 15.49 -10.90
N LYS A 332 34.02 14.39 -11.31
CA LYS A 332 34.60 13.04 -11.25
C LYS A 332 35.81 12.92 -12.21
N GLU A 333 35.71 13.49 -13.40
CA GLU A 333 36.81 13.49 -14.36
C GLU A 333 38.01 14.32 -13.85
N LYS A 334 37.75 15.51 -13.33
CA LYS A 334 38.80 16.36 -12.72
C LYS A 334 39.49 15.61 -11.56
N GLN A 335 38.70 15.04 -10.65
CA GLN A 335 39.23 14.26 -9.54
C GLN A 335 40.07 13.07 -9.99
N LEU A 336 39.66 12.37 -11.06
CA LEU A 336 40.41 11.25 -11.60
C LEU A 336 41.78 11.73 -12.17
N LYS A 337 41.81 12.86 -12.87
CA LYS A 337 43.07 13.45 -13.36
C LYS A 337 44.01 13.80 -12.21
N GLU A 338 43.50 14.41 -11.13
CA GLU A 338 44.29 14.73 -9.95
C GLU A 338 44.80 13.45 -9.25
N ASP A 339 43.97 12.43 -9.16
CA ASP A 339 44.34 11.13 -8.59
C ASP A 339 45.46 10.45 -9.41
N ILE A 340 45.37 10.48 -10.74
CA ILE A 340 46.37 9.92 -11.62
C ILE A 340 47.71 10.67 -11.40
N ALA A 341 47.69 11.97 -11.44
CA ALA A 341 48.91 12.78 -11.21
C ALA A 341 49.53 12.50 -9.83
N SER A 342 48.68 12.51 -8.80
CA SER A 342 49.13 12.21 -7.42
C SER A 342 49.68 10.78 -7.27
N PHE A 343 49.07 9.79 -7.96
CA PHE A 343 49.59 8.43 -7.98
C PHE A 343 50.99 8.35 -8.64
N TYR A 344 51.14 8.94 -9.81
CA TYR A 344 52.43 8.96 -10.52
C TYR A 344 53.51 9.58 -9.65
N ASN A 345 53.30 10.77 -9.11
CA ASN A 345 54.30 11.48 -8.27
C ASN A 345 54.76 10.65 -7.08
N ARG A 346 53.86 9.83 -6.48
CA ARG A 346 54.21 9.00 -5.31
C ARG A 346 54.85 7.69 -5.71
N MET A 347 54.46 7.07 -6.80
CA MET A 347 54.72 5.66 -7.13
C MET A 347 55.72 5.48 -8.26
N GLU A 348 56.06 6.52 -9.03
CA GLU A 348 56.97 6.44 -10.16
C GLU A 348 58.31 5.82 -9.81
N ARG A 349 58.82 6.08 -8.60
CA ARG A 349 60.06 5.47 -8.07
C ARG A 349 60.04 3.93 -8.06
N PHE A 350 58.87 3.32 -8.02
CA PHE A 350 58.70 1.86 -8.04
C PHE A 350 58.52 1.29 -9.45
N PHE A 351 58.30 2.16 -10.46
CA PHE A 351 58.04 1.69 -11.82
C PHE A 351 59.25 0.95 -12.39
N GLY A 352 58.97 -0.06 -13.22
CA GLY A 352 59.97 -0.96 -13.76
C GLY A 352 60.54 -1.98 -12.78
N MET A 353 60.20 -1.92 -11.50
CA MET A 353 60.66 -2.89 -10.50
C MET A 353 60.06 -4.27 -10.79
N LYS A 354 60.90 -5.29 -10.79
CA LYS A 354 60.50 -6.70 -10.95
C LYS A 354 61.23 -7.57 -9.97
N ILE A 355 60.48 -8.36 -9.22
CA ILE A 355 61.02 -9.43 -8.38
C ILE A 355 60.76 -10.75 -9.12
N LYS A 356 61.78 -11.51 -9.33
CA LYS A 356 61.68 -12.78 -10.07
C LYS A 356 62.25 -13.92 -9.25
N GLY A 357 61.57 -15.08 -9.27
CA GLY A 357 62.02 -16.33 -8.61
C GLY A 357 60.98 -17.42 -8.84
N ASP A 358 61.45 -18.64 -8.93
CA ASP A 358 60.60 -19.86 -8.99
C ASP A 358 59.49 -19.82 -10.09
N GLY A 359 59.78 -19.16 -11.25
CA GLY A 359 58.84 -18.98 -12.31
C GLY A 359 57.78 -17.90 -12.07
N ILE A 360 57.87 -17.17 -10.95
CA ILE A 360 56.97 -16.10 -10.55
C ILE A 360 57.61 -14.72 -10.90
N ILE A 361 56.80 -13.82 -11.45
CA ILE A 361 57.18 -12.41 -11.65
C ILE A 361 56.26 -11.56 -10.82
N ILE A 362 56.79 -10.74 -9.93
CA ILE A 362 56.03 -9.77 -9.14
C ILE A 362 56.43 -8.37 -9.57
N ARG A 363 55.47 -7.52 -9.86
CA ARG A 363 55.71 -6.15 -10.29
C ARG A 363 54.64 -5.20 -9.73
N PRO A 364 54.96 -3.92 -9.46
CA PRO A 364 53.96 -2.94 -9.05
C PRO A 364 52.93 -2.69 -10.14
N LEU A 365 51.73 -2.23 -9.73
CA LEU A 365 50.77 -1.64 -10.61
C LEU A 365 51.19 -0.18 -10.89
N GLU A 366 51.50 0.12 -12.15
CA GLU A 366 52.18 1.36 -12.56
C GLU A 366 51.24 2.46 -13.07
N SER A 367 49.92 2.14 -13.16
CA SER A 367 48.92 3.13 -13.58
C SER A 367 47.55 2.82 -12.99
N VAL A 368 46.74 3.86 -12.78
CA VAL A 368 45.34 3.70 -12.32
C VAL A 368 44.54 2.78 -13.24
N THR A 369 44.87 2.75 -14.54
CA THR A 369 44.27 1.78 -15.48
C THR A 369 44.67 0.34 -15.18
N GLN A 370 45.90 0.10 -14.71
CA GLN A 370 46.30 -1.24 -14.27
C GLN A 370 45.52 -1.70 -13.04
N PHE A 371 45.23 -0.80 -12.06
CA PHE A 371 44.33 -1.13 -10.94
C PHE A 371 42.94 -1.57 -11.41
N TYR A 372 42.39 -0.90 -12.45
CA TYR A 372 41.11 -1.32 -13.03
C TYR A 372 41.20 -2.70 -13.68
N LYS A 373 42.26 -2.95 -14.48
CA LYS A 373 42.47 -4.26 -15.14
C LYS A 373 42.70 -5.37 -14.12
N GLU A 374 43.52 -5.13 -13.09
CA GLU A 374 43.77 -6.06 -11.99
C GLU A 374 42.50 -6.39 -11.21
N GLY A 375 41.74 -5.37 -10.81
CA GLY A 375 40.47 -5.57 -10.11
C GLY A 375 39.46 -6.39 -10.91
N LYS A 376 39.45 -6.23 -12.24
CA LYS A 376 38.60 -7.01 -13.15
C LYS A 376 39.11 -8.45 -13.32
N ALA A 377 40.41 -8.64 -13.50
CA ALA A 377 41.01 -9.96 -13.70
C ALA A 377 40.93 -10.82 -12.43
N MET A 378 41.15 -10.21 -11.27
CA MET A 378 41.22 -10.92 -9.98
C MET A 378 39.90 -10.86 -9.19
N HIS A 379 38.85 -10.21 -9.74
CA HIS A 379 37.58 -9.95 -9.03
C HIS A 379 37.78 -9.28 -7.66
N HIS A 380 38.69 -8.30 -7.61
CA HIS A 380 39.01 -7.54 -6.41
C HIS A 380 38.47 -6.11 -6.48
N CYS A 381 38.16 -5.53 -5.33
CA CYS A 381 37.76 -4.13 -5.22
C CYS A 381 38.94 -3.14 -5.19
N VAL A 382 40.13 -3.50 -5.68
CA VAL A 382 41.35 -2.68 -5.60
C VAL A 382 41.21 -1.33 -6.32
N TYR A 383 40.52 -1.31 -7.44
CA TYR A 383 40.16 -0.07 -8.13
C TYR A 383 38.97 0.65 -7.49
N ALA A 384 37.88 -0.08 -7.20
CA ALA A 384 36.66 0.48 -6.63
C ALA A 384 36.92 1.15 -5.26
N ASN A 385 37.75 0.52 -4.44
CA ASN A 385 38.16 1.03 -3.13
C ASN A 385 39.35 2.02 -3.21
N ARG A 386 39.71 2.45 -4.43
CA ARG A 386 40.69 3.51 -4.70
C ARG A 386 42.04 3.31 -4.01
N TYR A 387 42.59 2.08 -4.03
CA TYR A 387 43.90 1.79 -3.44
C TYR A 387 45.01 2.64 -4.00
N TYR A 388 44.90 3.09 -5.26
CA TYR A 388 45.86 4.03 -5.88
C TYR A 388 45.92 5.40 -5.20
N ARG A 389 44.98 5.75 -4.30
CA ARG A 389 45.07 6.97 -3.46
C ARG A 389 45.81 6.79 -2.17
N ARG A 390 46.07 5.57 -1.73
CA ARG A 390 46.72 5.29 -0.45
C ARG A 390 48.22 5.62 -0.57
N SER A 391 48.72 6.51 0.30
CA SER A 391 50.11 6.98 0.25
C SER A 391 51.11 5.95 0.76
N GLU A 392 50.70 5.08 1.66
CA GLU A 392 51.56 4.12 2.37
C GLU A 392 51.41 2.70 1.85
N CYS A 393 50.86 2.53 0.65
CA CYS A 393 50.47 1.25 0.12
C CYS A 393 51.05 1.04 -1.26
N LEU A 394 51.89 0.03 -1.42
CA LEU A 394 52.37 -0.44 -2.72
C LEU A 394 51.60 -1.67 -3.11
N ILE A 395 50.84 -1.54 -4.22
CA ILE A 395 50.11 -2.67 -4.81
C ILE A 395 50.90 -3.28 -5.93
N MET A 396 51.12 -4.60 -5.82
CA MET A 396 51.84 -5.40 -6.82
C MET A 396 50.98 -6.53 -7.31
N THR A 397 51.26 -7.02 -8.51
CA THR A 397 50.66 -8.22 -9.07
C THR A 397 51.70 -9.31 -9.21
N ALA A 398 51.35 -10.54 -8.80
CA ALA A 398 52.13 -11.75 -9.05
C ALA A 398 51.62 -12.45 -10.34
N ILE A 399 52.52 -12.79 -11.21
CA ILE A 399 52.24 -13.38 -12.53
C ILE A 399 53.04 -14.71 -12.64
N VAL A 400 52.34 -15.79 -13.07
CA VAL A 400 52.98 -17.06 -13.45
C VAL A 400 52.61 -17.38 -14.90
N GLY A 401 53.59 -17.48 -15.75
CA GLY A 401 53.37 -17.50 -17.19
C GLY A 401 52.76 -16.17 -17.66
N GLU A 402 51.52 -16.20 -18.16
CA GLU A 402 50.76 -15.03 -18.57
C GLU A 402 49.59 -14.71 -17.63
N LYS A 403 49.40 -15.48 -16.56
CA LYS A 403 48.24 -15.36 -15.66
C LYS A 403 48.59 -14.57 -14.39
N HIS A 404 47.74 -13.60 -14.06
CA HIS A 404 47.72 -12.96 -12.75
C HIS A 404 47.22 -13.96 -11.72
N VAL A 405 48.01 -14.21 -10.68
CA VAL A 405 47.72 -15.24 -9.68
C VAL A 405 47.38 -14.66 -8.30
N GLU A 406 48.05 -13.57 -7.89
CA GLU A 406 47.73 -12.84 -6.66
C GLU A 406 47.99 -11.34 -6.80
N THR A 407 47.18 -10.56 -6.08
CA THR A 407 47.40 -9.13 -5.84
C THR A 407 47.93 -8.95 -4.44
N ILE A 408 49.07 -8.26 -4.31
CA ILE A 408 49.84 -8.10 -3.09
C ILE A 408 49.79 -6.66 -2.65
N GLU A 409 49.53 -6.41 -1.36
CA GLU A 409 49.60 -5.11 -0.70
C GLU A 409 50.77 -5.09 0.26
N VAL A 410 51.72 -4.17 0.05
CA VAL A 410 52.85 -3.94 0.97
C VAL A 410 52.71 -2.55 1.61
N ASN A 411 52.80 -2.50 2.93
CA ASN A 411 52.84 -1.23 3.65
C ASN A 411 54.26 -0.63 3.56
N LEU A 412 54.34 0.59 3.03
CA LEU A 412 55.62 1.28 2.79
C LEU A 412 56.27 1.91 4.03
N LYS A 413 55.57 1.98 5.16
CA LYS A 413 56.14 2.42 6.46
C LYS A 413 56.71 1.24 7.24
N SER A 414 55.92 0.19 7.40
CA SER A 414 56.33 -0.99 8.19
C SER A 414 57.17 -1.98 7.37
N PHE A 415 57.11 -1.90 6.03
CA PHE A 415 57.69 -2.87 5.11
C PHE A 415 57.21 -4.28 5.36
N GLN A 416 55.93 -4.41 5.64
CA GLN A 416 55.26 -5.68 5.84
C GLN A 416 54.20 -5.91 4.73
N ILE A 417 54.01 -7.17 4.39
CA ILE A 417 52.93 -7.56 3.53
C ILE A 417 51.61 -7.49 4.33
N VAL A 418 50.72 -6.61 3.91
CA VAL A 418 49.39 -6.44 4.53
C VAL A 418 48.46 -7.59 4.13
N GLN A 419 48.49 -7.91 2.87
CA GLN A 419 47.70 -9.02 2.29
C GLN A 419 48.29 -9.44 0.94
N SER A 420 48.02 -10.71 0.60
CA SER A 420 48.22 -11.27 -0.73
C SER A 420 47.00 -12.13 -1.04
N ARG A 421 46.31 -11.86 -2.13
CA ARG A 421 45.01 -12.48 -2.44
C ARG A 421 44.92 -12.91 -3.91
N ALA A 422 44.46 -14.15 -4.09
CA ALA A 422 44.10 -14.71 -5.39
C ALA A 422 42.70 -14.26 -5.84
N VAL A 423 42.23 -14.74 -6.95
CA VAL A 423 40.89 -14.46 -7.50
C VAL A 423 39.81 -14.59 -6.43
N CYS A 424 38.86 -13.67 -6.39
CA CYS A 424 37.78 -13.61 -5.42
C CYS A 424 38.25 -13.60 -3.94
N ASN A 425 39.39 -12.97 -3.64
CA ASN A 425 40.04 -12.93 -2.32
C ASN A 425 40.43 -14.31 -1.75
N GLY A 426 40.59 -15.30 -2.60
CA GLY A 426 41.07 -16.62 -2.22
C GLY A 426 42.58 -16.65 -1.99
N THR A 427 43.15 -17.88 -1.94
CA THR A 427 44.57 -18.15 -1.82
C THR A 427 44.99 -19.01 -3.00
N SER A 428 46.09 -18.68 -3.66
CA SER A 428 46.64 -19.50 -4.77
C SER A 428 47.55 -20.59 -4.26
N GLU A 429 47.83 -21.58 -5.10
CA GLU A 429 48.86 -22.61 -4.86
C GLU A 429 50.29 -22.03 -4.76
N TYR A 430 50.46 -20.79 -5.22
CA TYR A 430 51.74 -20.07 -5.22
C TYR A 430 51.89 -19.18 -3.99
N HIS A 431 50.87 -19.06 -3.12
CA HIS A 431 50.81 -18.09 -2.01
C HIS A 431 52.07 -18.02 -1.17
N ASP A 432 52.47 -19.12 -0.58
CA ASP A 432 53.64 -19.17 0.30
C ASP A 432 54.97 -18.84 -0.41
N ARG A 433 55.06 -19.19 -1.70
CA ARG A 433 56.21 -18.83 -2.53
C ARG A 433 56.23 -17.32 -2.84
N ILE A 434 55.08 -16.74 -3.11
CA ILE A 434 54.92 -15.31 -3.37
C ILE A 434 55.33 -14.53 -2.11
N ILE A 435 54.81 -14.88 -0.93
CA ILE A 435 55.12 -14.21 0.34
C ILE A 435 56.63 -14.29 0.57
N ARG A 436 57.23 -15.46 0.56
CA ARG A 436 58.69 -15.61 0.78
C ARG A 436 59.53 -14.82 -0.24
N LEU A 437 59.10 -14.81 -1.50
CA LEU A 437 59.79 -14.10 -2.56
C LEU A 437 59.77 -12.54 -2.34
N VAL A 438 58.64 -12.00 -1.89
CA VAL A 438 58.52 -10.59 -1.57
C VAL A 438 59.32 -10.25 -0.35
N GLU A 439 59.28 -11.06 0.74
CA GLU A 439 60.02 -10.85 1.98
C GLU A 439 61.54 -10.87 1.72
N LYS A 440 62.05 -11.86 0.99
CA LYS A 440 63.48 -11.96 0.63
C LYS A 440 63.95 -10.75 -0.18
N ASN A 441 63.09 -10.13 -0.94
CA ASN A 441 63.42 -9.00 -1.80
C ASN A 441 62.91 -7.65 -1.26
N MET A 442 62.49 -7.59 0.02
CA MET A 442 61.99 -6.34 0.64
C MET A 442 63.02 -5.19 0.62
N SER A 443 64.30 -5.54 0.61
CA SER A 443 65.38 -4.55 0.44
C SER A 443 65.34 -3.78 -0.88
N LEU A 444 64.81 -4.38 -1.93
CA LEU A 444 64.61 -3.67 -3.24
C LEU A 444 63.53 -2.58 -3.12
N ILE A 445 62.49 -2.85 -2.36
CA ILE A 445 61.44 -1.86 -2.09
C ILE A 445 61.99 -0.73 -1.19
N LYS A 446 62.70 -1.09 -0.12
CA LYS A 446 63.37 -0.10 0.80
C LYS A 446 64.31 0.85 0.04
N LYS A 447 65.17 0.31 -0.84
CA LYS A 447 66.09 1.11 -1.66
C LYS A 447 65.44 2.12 -2.58
N ARG A 448 64.15 1.94 -2.93
CA ARG A 448 63.38 2.86 -3.77
C ARG A 448 62.76 4.01 -2.98
N ILE A 449 62.79 3.93 -1.67
CA ILE A 449 62.24 4.95 -0.75
C ILE A 449 63.36 5.81 -0.18
N ALA A 450 64.54 5.20 0.11
CA ALA A 450 65.73 5.89 0.51
C ALA A 450 66.27 6.78 -0.59
#